data_041caf5bf6e620991b07b851edbb9835
#
_entry.id   041caf5bf6e620991b07b851edbb9835
#
_cell.length_a   1.000
_cell.length_b   1.000
_cell.length_c   1.000
_cell.angle_alpha   90.00
_cell.angle_beta   90.00
_cell.angle_gamma   90.00
#
_symmetry.space_group_name_H-M   'P 1'
#
loop_
_entity.id
_entity.type
_entity.pdbx_description
1 polymer ?
#
loop_
_entity_poly.entity_id
_entity_poly.type
_entity_poly.pdbx_seq_one_letter_code
_entity_poly.pdbx_strand_id
1 'polypeptide(L)'
;MSSCPQFTVVIPVFNRPRQIERALRSCLVQRHPDFEVVVVDDASTDDTTGAVRRYPDNRITLLQHANNRGVCAARNTGVSQARGEWIVFLDSDDELLPGALEIMARRASEVPASIHRLAFKYLHPSGGCSPWPDAAGEVLDYHGYLRWADSVERSDFNNCIRRSTFGNVRLPEGRVYERIYHLDFAREFRTLMLPDIVARINDDAANRSTRASCLRYIRRQKAGAATALEGVETILERHGEALSQDAPNTYRRLLRQRIECLLLAGQTTEGLRRGWSFLACYPGAANGWATLGAGALGRNPLAMLKFLHSRWRA
;
A
#
# COMPACT_ATOMS: atom_id res chain seq x y z
N MET A 1 28.10 -14.44 19.53
CA MET A 1 27.43 -14.55 18.21
C MET A 1 26.20 -13.69 18.31
N SER A 2 26.09 -12.60 17.53
CA SER A 2 24.87 -11.78 17.52
C SER A 2 23.77 -12.64 16.89
N SER A 3 22.77 -13.05 17.69
CA SER A 3 21.58 -13.74 17.19
C SER A 3 20.92 -12.82 16.15
N CYS A 4 20.44 -13.40 15.03
CA CYS A 4 19.63 -12.62 14.10
C CYS A 4 18.39 -12.10 14.84
N PRO A 5 18.00 -10.83 14.70
CA PRO A 5 16.80 -10.29 15.35
C PRO A 5 15.55 -11.03 14.85
N GLN A 6 14.53 -11.11 15.68
CA GLN A 6 13.24 -11.68 15.26
C GLN A 6 12.54 -10.76 14.26
N PHE A 7 12.58 -9.44 14.48
CA PHE A 7 11.93 -8.46 13.62
C PHE A 7 12.91 -7.44 13.04
N THR A 8 12.66 -7.06 11.78
CA THR A 8 13.15 -5.81 11.21
C THR A 8 11.96 -4.90 10.90
N VAL A 9 11.89 -3.75 11.58
CA VAL A 9 10.93 -2.70 11.24
C VAL A 9 11.52 -1.83 10.14
N VAL A 10 10.92 -1.84 8.95
CA VAL A 10 11.36 -1.04 7.79
C VAL A 10 10.50 0.20 7.68
N ILE A 11 11.13 1.38 7.74
CA ILE A 11 10.46 2.69 7.69
C ILE A 11 10.97 3.47 6.48
N PRO A 12 10.21 3.54 5.37
CA PRO A 12 10.49 4.43 4.26
C PRO A 12 10.12 5.87 4.64
N VAL A 13 10.98 6.84 4.34
CA VAL A 13 10.72 8.25 4.65
C VAL A 13 11.13 9.18 3.52
N PHE A 14 10.36 10.25 3.29
CA PHE A 14 10.67 11.33 2.37
C PHE A 14 10.04 12.63 2.85
N ASN A 15 10.87 13.65 3.18
CA ASN A 15 10.45 14.99 3.63
C ASN A 15 9.43 14.95 4.79
N ARG A 16 9.80 14.29 5.90
CA ARG A 16 8.95 14.09 7.08
C ARG A 16 9.73 14.12 8.39
N PRO A 17 10.42 15.22 8.75
CA PRO A 17 11.30 15.26 9.91
C PRO A 17 10.55 15.08 11.24
N ARG A 18 9.32 15.60 11.37
CA ARG A 18 8.51 15.46 12.61
C ARG A 18 7.86 14.09 12.73
N GLN A 19 7.35 13.57 11.62
CA GLN A 19 6.65 12.29 11.60
C GLN A 19 7.61 11.13 11.88
N ILE A 20 8.80 11.13 11.26
CA ILE A 20 9.80 10.07 11.49
C ILE A 20 10.24 9.98 12.94
N GLU A 21 10.34 11.10 13.67
CA GLU A 21 10.65 11.07 15.10
C GLU A 21 9.58 10.32 15.90
N ARG A 22 8.30 10.53 15.57
CA ARG A 22 7.19 9.84 16.22
C ARG A 22 7.22 8.33 15.90
N ALA A 23 7.41 7.95 14.64
CA ALA A 23 7.54 6.56 14.24
C ALA A 23 8.70 5.86 14.95
N LEU A 24 9.89 6.50 15.03
CA LEU A 24 11.05 5.96 15.74
C LEU A 24 10.79 5.79 17.23
N ARG A 25 10.20 6.80 17.91
CA ARG A 25 9.84 6.69 19.32
C ARG A 25 8.92 5.51 19.58
N SER A 26 7.93 5.30 18.71
CA SER A 26 6.99 4.19 18.85
C SER A 26 7.66 2.81 18.72
N CYS A 27 8.73 2.71 17.92
CA CYS A 27 9.56 1.51 17.85
C CYS A 27 10.43 1.34 19.10
N LEU A 28 11.12 2.41 19.55
CA LEU A 28 12.10 2.31 20.61
C LEU A 28 11.50 2.04 22.00
N VAL A 29 10.22 2.35 22.21
CA VAL A 29 9.49 2.04 23.46
C VAL A 29 8.93 0.62 23.52
N GLN A 30 9.07 -0.18 22.45
CA GLN A 30 8.66 -1.59 22.47
C GLN A 30 9.51 -2.37 23.49
N ARG A 31 8.86 -3.25 24.25
CA ARG A 31 9.53 -4.06 25.29
C ARG A 31 10.16 -5.33 24.73
N HIS A 32 9.72 -5.77 23.56
CA HIS A 32 10.33 -6.90 22.87
C HIS A 32 11.81 -6.58 22.56
N PRO A 33 12.78 -7.39 23.04
CA PRO A 33 14.20 -7.01 22.95
C PRO A 33 14.82 -7.28 21.60
N ASP A 34 14.22 -8.15 20.80
CA ASP A 34 14.87 -8.79 19.66
C ASP A 34 14.37 -8.21 18.33
N PHE A 35 14.70 -6.92 18.09
CA PHE A 35 14.35 -6.24 16.84
C PHE A 35 15.42 -5.22 16.43
N GLU A 36 15.38 -4.86 15.16
CA GLU A 36 16.11 -3.73 14.58
C GLU A 36 15.14 -2.84 13.78
N VAL A 37 15.58 -1.61 13.53
CA VAL A 37 14.85 -0.63 12.71
C VAL A 37 15.73 -0.21 11.53
N VAL A 38 15.24 -0.36 10.31
CA VAL A 38 15.91 0.11 9.11
C VAL A 38 15.11 1.27 8.53
N VAL A 39 15.64 2.49 8.66
CA VAL A 39 15.08 3.70 8.07
C VAL A 39 15.70 3.88 6.69
N VAL A 40 14.85 4.07 5.66
CA VAL A 40 15.33 4.37 4.31
C VAL A 40 14.83 5.74 3.90
N ASP A 41 15.73 6.72 3.88
CA ASP A 41 15.47 8.08 3.39
C ASP A 41 15.54 8.10 1.86
N ASP A 42 14.42 8.37 1.22
CA ASP A 42 14.26 8.39 -0.22
C ASP A 42 14.64 9.74 -0.83
N ALA A 43 15.86 10.22 -0.52
CA ALA A 43 16.43 11.50 -0.95
C ALA A 43 15.66 12.73 -0.44
N SER A 44 15.41 12.81 0.87
CA SER A 44 14.81 14.00 1.48
C SER A 44 15.67 15.25 1.28
N THR A 45 15.00 16.38 1.10
CA THR A 45 15.62 17.70 0.89
C THR A 45 15.51 18.62 2.13
N ASP A 46 14.89 18.12 3.19
CA ASP A 46 14.72 18.78 4.48
C ASP A 46 15.56 18.10 5.59
N ASP A 47 15.36 18.45 6.86
CA ASP A 47 16.10 17.88 8.00
C ASP A 47 15.62 16.47 8.42
N THR A 48 15.05 15.69 7.51
CA THR A 48 14.57 14.33 7.84
C THR A 48 15.70 13.42 8.33
N THR A 49 16.86 13.43 7.67
CA THR A 49 18.01 12.62 8.12
C THR A 49 18.60 13.11 9.43
N GLY A 50 18.61 14.43 9.67
CA GLY A 50 18.98 15.03 10.97
C GLY A 50 18.04 14.54 12.07
N ALA A 51 16.74 14.49 11.78
CA ALA A 51 15.75 13.97 12.73
C ALA A 51 16.03 12.52 13.15
N VAL A 52 16.38 11.64 12.19
CA VAL A 52 16.75 10.25 12.51
C VAL A 52 18.03 10.18 13.35
N ARG A 53 19.05 10.95 12.99
CA ARG A 53 20.36 10.97 13.70
C ARG A 53 20.27 11.46 15.14
N ARG A 54 19.20 12.16 15.53
CA ARG A 54 18.95 12.53 16.94
C ARG A 54 18.59 11.35 17.84
N TYR A 55 18.42 10.15 17.27
CA TYR A 55 18.18 8.90 17.99
C TYR A 55 19.41 7.96 17.88
N PRO A 56 20.45 8.15 18.73
CA PRO A 56 21.67 7.35 18.68
C PRO A 56 21.45 5.97 19.33
N ASP A 57 20.61 5.15 18.73
CA ASP A 57 20.31 3.78 19.19
C ASP A 57 20.92 2.78 18.21
N ASN A 58 21.66 1.79 18.73
CA ASN A 58 22.36 0.79 17.93
C ASN A 58 21.44 -0.16 17.16
N ARG A 59 20.16 -0.17 17.47
CA ARG A 59 19.13 -0.90 16.72
C ARG A 59 18.71 -0.17 15.45
N ILE A 60 19.05 1.12 15.28
CA ILE A 60 18.64 1.91 14.11
C ILE A 60 19.75 1.92 13.06
N THR A 61 19.39 1.55 11.84
CA THR A 61 20.21 1.74 10.64
C THR A 61 19.54 2.74 9.73
N LEU A 62 20.26 3.81 9.34
CA LEU A 62 19.79 4.80 8.37
C LEU A 62 20.47 4.58 7.02
N LEU A 63 19.66 4.38 6.00
CA LEU A 63 20.09 4.30 4.59
C LEU A 63 19.55 5.51 3.84
N GLN A 64 20.28 5.97 2.81
CA GLN A 64 19.88 7.10 2.01
C GLN A 64 19.98 6.78 0.52
N HIS A 65 18.93 7.08 -0.24
CA HIS A 65 18.97 7.05 -1.70
C HIS A 65 19.61 8.34 -2.25
N ALA A 66 20.33 8.24 -3.35
CA ALA A 66 20.86 9.41 -4.04
C ALA A 66 19.76 10.23 -4.74
N ASN A 67 18.66 9.57 -5.14
CA ASN A 67 17.52 10.18 -5.81
C ASN A 67 16.22 9.55 -5.28
N ASN A 68 15.10 10.29 -5.35
CA ASN A 68 13.79 9.77 -4.98
C ASN A 68 13.35 8.65 -5.94
N ARG A 69 13.22 7.43 -5.42
CA ARG A 69 12.85 6.21 -6.15
C ARG A 69 11.44 5.72 -5.81
N GLY A 70 10.79 6.34 -4.83
CA GLY A 70 9.45 5.99 -4.35
C GLY A 70 9.45 4.97 -3.22
N VAL A 71 8.30 4.87 -2.55
CA VAL A 71 8.11 4.09 -1.31
C VAL A 71 8.44 2.60 -1.49
N CYS A 72 8.06 2.00 -2.61
CA CYS A 72 8.32 0.58 -2.89
C CYS A 72 9.83 0.29 -3.03
N ALA A 73 10.57 1.18 -3.71
CA ALA A 73 12.03 1.05 -3.82
C ALA A 73 12.71 1.23 -2.44
N ALA A 74 12.24 2.18 -1.63
CA ALA A 74 12.74 2.37 -0.26
C ALA A 74 12.45 1.13 0.61
N ARG A 75 11.25 0.55 0.53
CA ARG A 75 10.94 -0.70 1.23
C ARG A 75 11.82 -1.86 0.77
N ASN A 76 12.02 -2.03 -0.55
CA ASN A 76 12.93 -3.06 -1.08
C ASN A 76 14.37 -2.88 -0.57
N THR A 77 14.87 -1.64 -0.54
CA THR A 77 16.19 -1.32 0.02
C THR A 77 16.25 -1.69 1.50
N GLY A 78 15.23 -1.35 2.28
CA GLY A 78 15.16 -1.73 3.70
C GLY A 78 15.15 -3.24 3.90
N VAL A 79 14.37 -3.97 3.12
CA VAL A 79 14.32 -5.44 3.17
C VAL A 79 15.67 -6.05 2.81
N SER A 80 16.41 -5.49 1.84
CA SER A 80 17.73 -6.02 1.44
C SER A 80 18.77 -5.92 2.55
N GLN A 81 18.62 -5.01 3.50
CA GLN A 81 19.49 -4.83 4.66
C GLN A 81 18.96 -5.51 5.92
N ALA A 82 17.71 -5.97 5.88
CA ALA A 82 17.06 -6.60 7.02
C ALA A 82 17.69 -7.92 7.40
N ARG A 83 17.88 -8.14 8.71
CA ARG A 83 18.40 -9.39 9.28
C ARG A 83 17.30 -10.18 9.98
N GLY A 84 16.21 -9.53 10.37
CA GLY A 84 15.08 -10.15 11.07
C GLY A 84 14.43 -11.29 10.28
N GLU A 85 13.93 -12.29 11.00
CA GLU A 85 13.11 -13.35 10.39
C GLU A 85 11.82 -12.77 9.79
N TRP A 86 11.25 -11.77 10.45
CA TRP A 86 10.02 -11.11 10.06
C TRP A 86 10.25 -9.63 9.73
N ILE A 87 9.67 -9.17 8.64
CA ILE A 87 9.66 -7.77 8.21
C ILE A 87 8.35 -7.13 8.62
N VAL A 88 8.43 -6.00 9.33
CA VAL A 88 7.30 -5.15 9.67
C VAL A 88 7.43 -3.85 8.90
N PHE A 89 6.51 -3.55 8.00
CA PHE A 89 6.46 -2.24 7.35
C PHE A 89 5.72 -1.24 8.24
N LEU A 90 6.36 -0.11 8.51
CA LEU A 90 5.76 1.02 9.22
C LEU A 90 5.95 2.28 8.38
N ASP A 91 4.86 2.94 8.01
CA ASP A 91 4.96 4.21 7.31
C ASP A 91 5.49 5.31 8.25
N SER A 92 6.29 6.22 7.70
CA SER A 92 6.98 7.25 8.50
C SER A 92 6.06 8.23 9.23
N ASP A 93 4.77 8.26 8.88
CA ASP A 93 3.73 9.05 9.54
C ASP A 93 2.87 8.24 10.52
N ASP A 94 3.08 6.92 10.62
CA ASP A 94 2.35 6.02 11.50
C ASP A 94 3.14 5.66 12.78
N GLU A 95 2.51 4.94 13.71
CA GLU A 95 3.09 4.52 14.98
C GLU A 95 2.75 3.07 15.30
N LEU A 96 3.72 2.31 15.83
CA LEU A 96 3.42 1.07 16.54
C LEU A 96 2.76 1.38 17.88
N LEU A 97 1.73 0.64 18.23
CA LEU A 97 1.13 0.74 19.56
C LEU A 97 2.04 0.08 20.62
N PRO A 98 1.94 0.49 21.91
CA PRO A 98 2.67 -0.19 22.97
C PRO A 98 2.35 -1.70 23.00
N GLY A 99 3.39 -2.53 23.05
CA GLY A 99 3.24 -3.99 23.03
C GLY A 99 3.00 -4.61 21.65
N ALA A 100 3.12 -3.84 20.57
CA ALA A 100 2.88 -4.33 19.22
C ALA A 100 3.83 -5.48 18.83
N LEU A 101 5.13 -5.33 19.10
CA LEU A 101 6.12 -6.38 18.78
C LEU A 101 5.96 -7.62 19.64
N GLU A 102 5.52 -7.49 20.90
CA GLU A 102 5.18 -8.63 21.77
C GLU A 102 3.97 -9.41 21.24
N ILE A 103 2.94 -8.70 20.77
CA ILE A 103 1.77 -9.32 20.12
C ILE A 103 2.22 -10.04 18.85
N MET A 104 3.01 -9.39 17.99
CA MET A 104 3.53 -10.00 16.77
C MET A 104 4.38 -11.23 17.06
N ALA A 105 5.26 -11.19 18.09
CA ALA A 105 6.11 -12.32 18.49
C ALA A 105 5.28 -13.51 18.93
N ARG A 106 4.28 -13.29 19.80
CA ARG A 106 3.36 -14.34 20.21
C ARG A 106 2.65 -14.98 19.01
N ARG A 107 2.07 -14.17 18.12
CA ARG A 107 1.37 -14.68 16.93
C ARG A 107 2.33 -15.41 15.98
N ALA A 108 3.53 -14.90 15.80
CA ALA A 108 4.56 -15.54 14.96
C ALA A 108 4.98 -16.92 15.51
N SER A 109 5.00 -17.12 16.84
CA SER A 109 5.33 -18.40 17.47
C SER A 109 4.18 -19.43 17.40
N GLU A 110 2.94 -18.96 17.23
CA GLU A 110 1.74 -19.80 17.16
C GLU A 110 1.46 -20.35 15.74
N VAL A 111 2.12 -19.83 14.70
CA VAL A 111 1.81 -20.16 13.30
C VAL A 111 2.81 -21.13 12.69
N PRO A 112 2.35 -22.08 11.86
CA PRO A 112 3.24 -23.00 11.14
C PRO A 112 4.05 -22.26 10.07
N ALA A 113 5.12 -22.91 9.59
CA ALA A 113 5.99 -22.37 8.54
C ALA A 113 5.26 -22.05 7.21
N SER A 114 4.09 -22.66 6.99
CA SER A 114 3.24 -22.42 5.82
C SER A 114 2.52 -21.06 5.83
N ILE A 115 2.53 -20.34 6.96
CA ILE A 115 2.02 -18.97 7.05
C ILE A 115 3.17 -18.01 6.84
N HIS A 116 3.02 -17.14 5.85
CA HIS A 116 4.08 -16.26 5.38
C HIS A 116 3.83 -14.78 5.70
N ARG A 117 2.56 -14.40 5.94
CA ARG A 117 2.18 -13.05 6.33
C ARG A 117 1.15 -13.10 7.46
N LEU A 118 1.40 -12.27 8.47
CA LEU A 118 0.46 -11.93 9.53
C LEU A 118 -0.07 -10.52 9.24
N ALA A 119 -1.36 -10.39 9.02
CA ALA A 119 -2.02 -9.13 8.69
C ALA A 119 -2.78 -8.63 9.92
N PHE A 120 -2.33 -7.51 10.49
CA PHE A 120 -2.85 -6.91 11.71
C PHE A 120 -3.67 -5.65 11.41
N LYS A 121 -4.55 -5.28 12.32
CA LYS A 121 -5.38 -4.07 12.21
C LYS A 121 -4.59 -2.79 12.53
N TYR A 122 -5.07 -1.69 11.92
CA TYR A 122 -4.72 -0.34 12.30
C TYR A 122 -5.82 0.31 13.15
N LEU A 123 -5.42 1.17 14.08
CA LEU A 123 -6.27 2.15 14.72
C LEU A 123 -6.29 3.42 13.86
N HIS A 124 -7.47 3.88 13.45
CA HIS A 124 -7.63 5.10 12.67
C HIS A 124 -7.75 6.35 13.56
N PRO A 125 -7.47 7.56 13.02
CA PRO A 125 -7.61 8.82 13.77
C PRO A 125 -9.02 9.05 14.32
N SER A 126 -10.04 8.51 13.66
CA SER A 126 -11.44 8.57 14.09
C SER A 126 -11.79 7.64 15.27
N GLY A 127 -10.83 6.85 15.77
CA GLY A 127 -11.05 5.83 16.81
C GLY A 127 -11.56 4.48 16.29
N GLY A 128 -11.89 4.37 14.99
CA GLY A 128 -12.24 3.10 14.36
C GLY A 128 -11.01 2.25 14.03
N CYS A 129 -11.23 0.97 13.73
CA CYS A 129 -10.17 0.06 13.25
C CYS A 129 -10.36 -0.23 11.76
N SER A 130 -9.34 -0.76 11.11
CA SER A 130 -9.47 -1.27 9.73
C SER A 130 -10.62 -2.26 9.65
N PRO A 131 -11.46 -2.14 8.63
CA PRO A 131 -12.54 -3.10 8.44
C PRO A 131 -11.97 -4.49 8.17
N TRP A 132 -12.52 -5.50 8.85
CA TRP A 132 -12.25 -6.90 8.62
C TRP A 132 -13.54 -7.59 8.21
N PRO A 133 -13.51 -8.57 7.31
CA PRO A 133 -14.57 -9.56 7.27
C PRO A 133 -14.62 -10.28 8.62
N ASP A 134 -15.76 -10.84 8.98
CA ASP A 134 -15.97 -11.58 10.25
C ASP A 134 -15.05 -12.80 10.46
N ALA A 135 -14.13 -13.03 9.57
CA ALA A 135 -13.16 -14.09 9.47
C ALA A 135 -11.85 -13.84 10.24
N ALA A 136 -11.87 -13.15 11.36
CA ALA A 136 -10.70 -12.99 12.22
C ALA A 136 -10.13 -14.37 12.62
N GLY A 137 -8.88 -14.64 12.25
CA GLY A 137 -8.22 -15.93 12.44
C GLY A 137 -8.21 -16.82 11.19
N GLU A 138 -8.81 -16.39 10.08
CA GLU A 138 -8.75 -17.16 8.83
C GLU A 138 -7.38 -17.09 8.14
N VAL A 139 -7.00 -18.23 7.60
CA VAL A 139 -5.87 -18.33 6.68
C VAL A 139 -6.37 -18.16 5.26
N LEU A 140 -5.97 -17.07 4.62
CA LEU A 140 -6.33 -16.78 3.25
C LEU A 140 -5.26 -17.35 2.30
N ASP A 141 -5.69 -18.21 1.38
CA ASP A 141 -4.99 -18.50 0.14
C ASP A 141 -5.27 -17.43 -0.92
N TYR A 142 -4.85 -17.64 -2.16
CA TYR A 142 -5.05 -16.68 -3.23
C TYR A 142 -6.53 -16.33 -3.46
N HIS A 143 -7.37 -17.32 -3.62
CA HIS A 143 -8.80 -17.13 -3.90
C HIS A 143 -9.53 -16.51 -2.69
N GLY A 144 -9.19 -16.94 -1.48
CA GLY A 144 -9.68 -16.35 -0.23
C GLY A 144 -9.29 -14.87 -0.11
N TYR A 145 -8.03 -14.53 -0.44
CA TYR A 145 -7.56 -13.15 -0.44
C TYR A 145 -8.31 -12.27 -1.44
N LEU A 146 -8.58 -12.78 -2.65
CA LEU A 146 -9.35 -12.04 -3.67
C LEU A 146 -10.77 -11.76 -3.20
N ARG A 147 -11.49 -12.77 -2.67
CA ARG A 147 -12.84 -12.59 -2.13
C ARG A 147 -12.87 -11.61 -0.96
N TRP A 148 -11.89 -11.72 -0.05
CA TRP A 148 -11.76 -10.76 1.04
C TRP A 148 -11.52 -9.33 0.51
N ALA A 149 -10.57 -9.13 -0.40
CA ALA A 149 -10.25 -7.82 -0.96
C ALA A 149 -11.42 -7.20 -1.74
N ASP A 150 -12.34 -8.02 -2.27
CA ASP A 150 -13.56 -7.58 -2.96
C ASP A 150 -14.68 -7.17 -1.98
N SER A 151 -14.71 -7.76 -0.80
CA SER A 151 -15.73 -7.51 0.24
C SER A 151 -15.47 -6.23 1.04
N VAL A 152 -14.22 -5.72 1.05
CA VAL A 152 -13.83 -4.55 1.83
C VAL A 152 -13.56 -3.35 0.92
N GLU A 153 -14.10 -2.18 1.27
CA GLU A 153 -13.90 -0.96 0.47
C GLU A 153 -12.49 -0.37 0.66
N ARG A 154 -11.92 -0.52 1.87
CA ARG A 154 -10.55 -0.12 2.23
C ARG A 154 -9.90 -1.23 3.05
N SER A 155 -8.77 -1.72 2.58
CA SER A 155 -8.04 -2.84 3.20
C SER A 155 -6.67 -2.38 3.70
N ASP A 156 -6.66 -1.37 4.58
CA ASP A 156 -5.42 -0.98 5.25
C ASP A 156 -5.14 -1.98 6.38
N PHE A 157 -4.00 -2.64 6.34
CA PHE A 157 -3.53 -3.54 7.41
C PHE A 157 -2.02 -3.45 7.57
N ASN A 158 -1.54 -3.60 8.81
CA ASN A 158 -0.12 -3.68 9.08
C ASN A 158 0.40 -5.08 8.73
N ASN A 159 1.48 -5.11 7.97
CA ASN A 159 2.09 -6.34 7.48
C ASN A 159 3.26 -6.76 8.36
N CYS A 160 3.22 -8.00 8.86
CA CYS A 160 4.36 -8.71 9.39
C CYS A 160 4.63 -9.94 8.48
N ILE A 161 5.73 -9.91 7.72
CA ILE A 161 5.96 -10.80 6.57
C ILE A 161 7.27 -11.57 6.79
N ARG A 162 7.28 -12.88 6.56
CA ARG A 162 8.53 -13.65 6.59
C ARG A 162 9.52 -13.12 5.55
N ARG A 163 10.72 -12.76 5.99
CA ARG A 163 11.77 -12.20 5.11
C ARG A 163 12.12 -13.11 3.94
N SER A 164 12.04 -14.42 4.11
CA SER A 164 12.30 -15.41 3.05
C SER A 164 11.44 -15.25 1.80
N THR A 165 10.21 -14.67 1.92
CA THR A 165 9.31 -14.48 0.78
C THR A 165 9.82 -13.45 -0.22
N PHE A 166 10.66 -12.52 0.20
CA PHE A 166 11.18 -11.43 -0.66
C PHE A 166 12.24 -11.91 -1.67
N GLY A 167 12.66 -13.17 -1.60
CA GLY A 167 13.43 -13.83 -2.66
C GLY A 167 12.58 -14.05 -3.93
N ASN A 168 11.28 -14.33 -3.76
CA ASN A 168 10.37 -14.70 -4.84
C ASN A 168 9.51 -13.51 -5.29
N VAL A 169 8.96 -12.74 -4.32
CA VAL A 169 8.03 -11.62 -4.60
C VAL A 169 8.59 -10.33 -4.01
N ARG A 170 8.84 -9.34 -4.87
CA ARG A 170 9.34 -8.00 -4.47
C ARG A 170 8.28 -6.94 -4.74
N LEU A 171 8.36 -5.84 -3.99
CA LEU A 171 7.55 -4.68 -4.30
C LEU A 171 7.96 -4.12 -5.68
N PRO A 172 6.98 -3.67 -6.50
CA PRO A 172 7.28 -3.16 -7.83
C PRO A 172 8.15 -1.90 -7.75
N GLU A 173 9.18 -1.81 -8.61
CA GLU A 173 9.99 -0.61 -8.69
C GLU A 173 9.26 0.50 -9.44
N GLY A 174 9.56 1.75 -9.07
CA GLY A 174 8.91 2.93 -9.62
C GLY A 174 7.58 3.29 -8.94
N ARG A 175 6.74 4.08 -9.64
CA ARG A 175 5.42 4.54 -9.13
C ARG A 175 4.29 3.57 -9.47
N VAL A 176 4.58 2.30 -9.55
CA VAL A 176 3.61 1.25 -9.88
C VAL A 176 2.79 0.87 -8.64
N TYR A 177 1.58 0.41 -8.87
CA TYR A 177 0.63 0.06 -7.80
C TYR A 177 1.17 -1.01 -6.85
N GLU A 178 1.28 -0.68 -5.57
CA GLU A 178 1.59 -1.62 -4.49
C GLU A 178 0.63 -2.83 -4.48
N ARG A 179 -0.59 -2.66 -5.00
CA ARG A 179 -1.58 -3.73 -5.16
C ARG A 179 -1.04 -4.93 -5.96
N ILE A 180 -0.15 -4.71 -6.95
CA ILE A 180 0.48 -5.80 -7.71
C ILE A 180 1.23 -6.72 -6.75
N TYR A 181 2.03 -6.15 -5.85
CA TYR A 181 2.75 -6.91 -4.84
C TYR A 181 1.81 -7.75 -3.96
N HIS A 182 0.71 -7.17 -3.51
CA HIS A 182 -0.22 -7.90 -2.65
C HIS A 182 -0.92 -9.07 -3.37
N LEU A 183 -1.23 -8.91 -4.65
CA LEU A 183 -1.82 -9.97 -5.48
C LEU A 183 -0.80 -11.07 -5.82
N ASP A 184 0.41 -10.68 -6.26
CA ASP A 184 1.49 -11.63 -6.54
C ASP A 184 1.88 -12.39 -5.26
N PHE A 185 1.95 -11.70 -4.11
CA PHE A 185 2.19 -12.33 -2.81
C PHE A 185 1.10 -13.35 -2.46
N ALA A 186 -0.17 -12.97 -2.58
CA ALA A 186 -1.29 -13.85 -2.24
C ALA A 186 -1.33 -15.10 -3.13
N ARG A 187 -0.86 -15.01 -4.39
CA ARG A 187 -0.80 -16.15 -5.31
C ARG A 187 0.22 -17.22 -4.87
N GLU A 188 1.31 -16.81 -4.23
CA GLU A 188 2.38 -17.73 -3.83
C GLU A 188 2.33 -18.09 -2.34
N PHE A 189 1.80 -17.21 -1.50
CA PHE A 189 1.92 -17.26 -0.05
C PHE A 189 0.59 -17.11 0.69
N ARG A 190 0.50 -17.74 1.86
CA ARG A 190 -0.69 -17.67 2.71
C ARG A 190 -0.58 -16.53 3.71
N THR A 191 -1.72 -15.88 3.94
CA THR A 191 -1.89 -14.78 4.90
C THR A 191 -2.83 -15.20 6.02
N LEU A 192 -2.40 -15.04 7.26
CA LEU A 192 -3.28 -15.13 8.43
C LEU A 192 -3.79 -13.72 8.78
N MET A 193 -5.11 -13.56 8.79
CA MET A 193 -5.78 -12.32 9.20
C MET A 193 -5.98 -12.31 10.71
N LEU A 194 -5.52 -11.26 11.39
CA LEU A 194 -5.52 -11.22 12.86
C LEU A 194 -6.36 -10.04 13.38
N PRO A 195 -7.11 -10.23 14.48
CA PRO A 195 -7.95 -9.18 15.06
C PRO A 195 -7.15 -8.14 15.85
N ASP A 196 -5.89 -8.44 16.17
CA ASP A 196 -5.06 -7.60 17.02
C ASP A 196 -4.77 -6.25 16.34
N ILE A 197 -4.87 -5.15 17.09
CA ILE A 197 -4.52 -3.80 16.65
C ILE A 197 -3.09 -3.53 17.10
N VAL A 198 -2.18 -3.29 16.17
CA VAL A 198 -0.74 -3.16 16.47
C VAL A 198 -0.15 -1.80 16.06
N ALA A 199 -0.85 -1.05 15.24
CA ALA A 199 -0.36 0.24 14.78
C ALA A 199 -1.49 1.26 14.65
N ARG A 200 -1.12 2.55 14.65
CA ARG A 200 -2.02 3.70 14.48
C ARG A 200 -1.66 4.42 13.20
N ILE A 201 -2.68 4.72 12.39
CA ILE A 201 -2.58 5.65 11.27
C ILE A 201 -2.74 7.07 11.82
N ASN A 202 -1.88 8.01 11.38
CA ASN A 202 -2.03 9.42 11.66
C ASN A 202 -2.29 10.20 10.36
N ASP A 203 -3.00 11.33 10.43
CA ASP A 203 -3.41 12.11 9.25
C ASP A 203 -2.79 13.51 9.14
N ASP A 204 -1.72 13.78 9.92
CA ASP A 204 -1.07 15.07 10.03
C ASP A 204 0.01 15.36 8.97
N ALA A 205 0.31 14.41 8.08
CA ALA A 205 1.31 14.60 7.03
C ALA A 205 0.84 15.60 5.96
N ALA A 206 1.58 16.71 5.80
CA ALA A 206 1.24 17.80 4.89
C ALA A 206 1.25 17.40 3.39
N ASN A 207 1.98 16.35 3.04
CA ASN A 207 2.15 15.87 1.68
C ASN A 207 1.18 14.74 1.28
N ARG A 208 0.12 14.49 2.07
CA ARG A 208 -0.93 13.55 1.69
C ARG A 208 -1.63 13.96 0.40
N SER A 209 -1.87 12.99 -0.46
CA SER A 209 -2.51 13.18 -1.76
C SER A 209 -3.94 13.73 -1.69
N THR A 210 -4.60 13.60 -0.55
CA THR A 210 -6.00 14.00 -0.31
C THR A 210 -6.21 15.52 -0.16
N ARG A 211 -5.15 16.32 0.08
CA ARG A 211 -5.24 17.79 0.28
C ARG A 211 -4.82 18.62 -0.94
N ALA A 212 -4.74 18.01 -2.13
CA ALA A 212 -4.34 18.76 -3.33
C ALA A 212 -5.43 19.72 -3.80
N SER A 213 -5.04 20.95 -4.27
CA SER A 213 -5.96 21.82 -5.01
C SER A 213 -6.43 21.16 -6.30
N CYS A 214 -7.59 21.58 -6.85
CA CYS A 214 -8.13 21.04 -8.10
C CYS A 214 -7.10 21.01 -9.24
N LEU A 215 -6.35 22.10 -9.46
CA LEU A 215 -5.32 22.17 -10.51
C LEU A 215 -4.16 21.20 -10.25
N ARG A 216 -3.71 21.06 -9.02
CA ARG A 216 -2.65 20.12 -8.65
C ARG A 216 -3.11 18.66 -8.84
N TYR A 217 -4.34 18.36 -8.47
CA TYR A 217 -4.95 17.05 -8.69
C TYR A 217 -5.02 16.71 -10.18
N ILE A 218 -5.52 17.63 -11.03
CA ILE A 218 -5.60 17.44 -12.49
C ILE A 218 -4.22 17.21 -13.10
N ARG A 219 -3.21 18.02 -12.74
CA ARG A 219 -1.84 17.84 -13.22
C ARG A 219 -1.25 16.49 -12.81
N ARG A 220 -1.48 16.08 -11.57
CA ARG A 220 -1.01 14.79 -11.04
C ARG A 220 -1.67 13.60 -11.76
N GLN A 221 -2.97 13.67 -12.01
CA GLN A 221 -3.71 12.62 -12.73
C GLN A 221 -3.16 12.43 -14.15
N LYS A 222 -2.93 13.53 -14.89
CA LYS A 222 -2.37 13.47 -16.24
C LYS A 222 -0.93 12.94 -16.26
N ALA A 223 -0.08 13.43 -15.37
CA ALA A 223 1.32 13.00 -15.30
C ALA A 223 1.47 11.53 -14.88
N GLY A 224 0.56 11.01 -14.03
CA GLY A 224 0.57 9.63 -13.57
C GLY A 224 -0.24 8.65 -14.43
N ALA A 225 -0.95 9.12 -15.46
CA ALA A 225 -1.90 8.28 -16.19
C ALA A 225 -1.25 7.10 -16.91
N ALA A 226 -0.09 7.30 -17.52
CA ALA A 226 0.64 6.24 -18.22
C ALA A 226 1.13 5.15 -17.25
N THR A 227 1.76 5.55 -16.15
CA THR A 227 2.22 4.62 -15.11
C THR A 227 1.04 3.90 -14.44
N ALA A 228 -0.07 4.62 -14.24
CA ALA A 228 -1.29 4.02 -13.70
C ALA A 228 -1.89 3.00 -14.67
N LEU A 229 -1.86 3.28 -15.96
CA LEU A 229 -2.32 2.35 -17.00
C LEU A 229 -1.47 1.08 -17.01
N GLU A 230 -0.15 1.21 -17.00
CA GLU A 230 0.79 0.08 -16.92
C GLU A 230 0.50 -0.82 -15.73
N GLY A 231 0.29 -0.23 -14.54
CA GLY A 231 -0.05 -0.99 -13.35
C GLY A 231 -1.39 -1.72 -13.45
N VAL A 232 -2.41 -1.08 -14.03
CA VAL A 232 -3.72 -1.71 -14.24
C VAL A 232 -3.64 -2.83 -15.27
N GLU A 233 -2.95 -2.63 -16.40
CA GLU A 233 -2.76 -3.67 -17.42
C GLU A 233 -2.00 -4.86 -16.83
N THR A 234 -0.93 -4.64 -16.07
CA THR A 234 -0.18 -5.71 -15.40
C THR A 234 -1.08 -6.53 -14.46
N ILE A 235 -1.96 -5.88 -13.69
CA ILE A 235 -2.89 -6.58 -12.80
C ILE A 235 -3.89 -7.41 -13.63
N LEU A 236 -4.47 -6.83 -14.67
CA LEU A 236 -5.44 -7.52 -15.50
C LEU A 236 -4.82 -8.68 -16.28
N GLU A 237 -3.58 -8.55 -16.75
CA GLU A 237 -2.84 -9.61 -17.43
C GLU A 237 -2.53 -10.77 -16.49
N ARG A 238 -2.03 -10.50 -15.28
CA ARG A 238 -1.58 -11.55 -14.35
C ARG A 238 -2.71 -12.19 -13.55
N HIS A 239 -3.75 -11.41 -13.23
CA HIS A 239 -4.77 -11.77 -12.24
C HIS A 239 -6.20 -11.62 -12.78
N GLY A 240 -6.40 -11.15 -14.01
CA GLY A 240 -7.71 -10.77 -14.55
C GLY A 240 -8.73 -11.90 -14.52
N GLU A 241 -8.34 -13.12 -14.87
CA GLU A 241 -9.23 -14.28 -14.84
C GLU A 241 -9.71 -14.57 -13.42
N ALA A 242 -8.80 -14.74 -12.46
CA ALA A 242 -9.14 -15.00 -11.08
C ALA A 242 -9.95 -13.84 -10.45
N LEU A 243 -9.60 -12.59 -10.76
CA LEU A 243 -10.36 -11.42 -10.29
C LEU A 243 -11.78 -11.41 -10.85
N SER A 244 -12.00 -11.84 -12.10
CA SER A 244 -13.33 -11.89 -12.68
C SER A 244 -14.25 -12.91 -11.98
N GLN A 245 -13.67 -13.99 -11.46
CA GLN A 245 -14.36 -15.07 -10.76
C GLN A 245 -14.57 -14.77 -9.28
N ASP A 246 -13.49 -14.43 -8.56
CA ASP A 246 -13.50 -14.31 -7.09
C ASP A 246 -13.67 -12.88 -6.56
N ALA A 247 -13.42 -11.85 -7.40
CA ALA A 247 -13.46 -10.46 -7.00
C ALA A 247 -14.10 -9.57 -8.09
N PRO A 248 -15.37 -9.82 -8.46
CA PRO A 248 -16.01 -9.16 -9.61
C PRO A 248 -16.17 -7.64 -9.45
N ASN A 249 -16.31 -7.12 -8.24
CA ASN A 249 -16.37 -5.66 -7.99
C ASN A 249 -15.00 -5.00 -8.23
N THR A 250 -13.93 -5.65 -7.76
CA THR A 250 -12.55 -5.22 -7.98
C THR A 250 -12.19 -5.29 -9.47
N TYR A 251 -12.56 -6.38 -10.15
CA TYR A 251 -12.35 -6.54 -11.58
C TYR A 251 -13.04 -5.41 -12.38
N ARG A 252 -14.33 -5.15 -12.12
CA ARG A 252 -15.09 -4.04 -12.75
C ARG A 252 -14.44 -2.68 -12.49
N ARG A 253 -13.97 -2.46 -11.27
CA ARG A 253 -13.26 -1.22 -10.89
C ARG A 253 -11.96 -1.05 -11.66
N LEU A 254 -11.18 -2.11 -11.86
CA LEU A 254 -9.96 -2.09 -12.66
C LEU A 254 -10.24 -1.85 -14.14
N LEU A 255 -11.26 -2.47 -14.72
CA LEU A 255 -11.67 -2.21 -16.12
C LEU A 255 -12.03 -0.72 -16.31
N ARG A 256 -12.80 -0.13 -15.39
CA ARG A 256 -13.13 1.30 -15.43
C ARG A 256 -11.87 2.17 -15.27
N GLN A 257 -10.98 1.82 -14.33
CA GLN A 257 -9.74 2.55 -14.11
C GLN A 257 -8.83 2.52 -15.36
N ARG A 258 -8.78 1.39 -16.08
CA ARG A 258 -8.08 1.27 -17.38
C ARG A 258 -8.60 2.29 -18.37
N ILE A 259 -9.92 2.36 -18.54
CA ILE A 259 -10.57 3.33 -19.45
C ILE A 259 -10.20 4.76 -19.07
N GLU A 260 -10.31 5.11 -17.80
CA GLU A 260 -9.95 6.44 -17.30
C GLU A 260 -8.48 6.78 -17.55
N CYS A 261 -7.56 5.84 -17.34
CA CYS A 261 -6.14 6.04 -17.59
C CYS A 261 -5.84 6.21 -19.09
N LEU A 262 -6.46 5.43 -19.96
CA LEU A 262 -6.36 5.59 -21.43
C LEU A 262 -6.78 6.99 -21.87
N LEU A 263 -7.95 7.44 -21.42
CA LEU A 263 -8.48 8.77 -21.75
C LEU A 263 -7.59 9.90 -21.21
N LEU A 264 -7.08 9.77 -19.98
CA LEU A 264 -6.17 10.74 -19.37
C LEU A 264 -4.78 10.74 -20.01
N ALA A 265 -4.32 9.60 -20.50
CA ALA A 265 -3.08 9.48 -21.26
C ALA A 265 -3.18 10.05 -22.69
N GLY A 266 -4.40 10.39 -23.16
CA GLY A 266 -4.66 10.89 -24.50
C GLY A 266 -4.92 9.81 -25.54
N GLN A 267 -5.02 8.56 -25.13
CA GLN A 267 -5.39 7.42 -25.99
C GLN A 267 -6.92 7.34 -26.15
N THR A 268 -7.51 8.42 -26.68
CA THR A 268 -8.96 8.66 -26.64
C THR A 268 -9.73 7.59 -27.39
N THR A 269 -9.29 7.21 -28.61
CA THR A 269 -9.99 6.21 -29.45
C THR A 269 -10.08 4.86 -28.73
N GLU A 270 -8.97 4.36 -28.17
CA GLU A 270 -8.95 3.08 -27.46
C GLU A 270 -9.74 3.18 -26.14
N GLY A 271 -9.61 4.29 -25.41
CA GLY A 271 -10.37 4.53 -24.19
C GLY A 271 -11.89 4.53 -24.42
N LEU A 272 -12.36 5.18 -25.49
CA LEU A 272 -13.77 5.18 -25.88
C LEU A 272 -14.23 3.79 -26.33
N ARG A 273 -13.46 3.10 -27.16
CA ARG A 273 -13.76 1.74 -27.62
C ARG A 273 -13.96 0.78 -26.44
N ARG A 274 -13.00 0.76 -25.50
CA ARG A 274 -13.10 -0.10 -24.30
C ARG A 274 -14.23 0.34 -23.36
N GLY A 275 -14.50 1.64 -23.31
CA GLY A 275 -15.61 2.17 -22.52
C GLY A 275 -16.98 1.71 -23.05
N TRP A 276 -17.19 1.72 -24.36
CA TRP A 276 -18.41 1.19 -24.96
C TRP A 276 -18.57 -0.31 -24.70
N SER A 277 -17.49 -1.11 -24.86
CA SER A 277 -17.50 -2.53 -24.52
C SER A 277 -17.83 -2.78 -23.04
N PHE A 278 -17.26 -1.96 -22.14
CA PHE A 278 -17.57 -2.04 -20.71
C PHE A 278 -19.05 -1.77 -20.42
N LEU A 279 -19.63 -0.73 -21.02
CA LEU A 279 -21.04 -0.38 -20.80
C LEU A 279 -22.00 -1.39 -21.43
N ALA A 280 -21.63 -2.03 -22.53
CA ALA A 280 -22.39 -3.15 -23.08
C ALA A 280 -22.49 -4.33 -22.11
N CYS A 281 -21.40 -4.62 -21.37
CA CYS A 281 -21.38 -5.66 -20.33
C CYS A 281 -22.05 -5.22 -19.01
N TYR A 282 -21.97 -3.92 -18.69
CA TYR A 282 -22.39 -3.34 -17.40
C TYR A 282 -23.27 -2.09 -17.62
N PRO A 283 -24.48 -2.20 -18.22
CA PRO A 283 -25.30 -1.03 -18.61
C PRO A 283 -25.75 -0.17 -17.43
N GLY A 284 -25.85 -0.74 -16.23
CA GLY A 284 -26.20 -0.01 -14.99
C GLY A 284 -25.05 0.82 -14.37
N ALA A 285 -23.88 0.86 -15.01
CA ALA A 285 -22.73 1.62 -14.49
C ALA A 285 -22.84 3.12 -14.82
N ALA A 286 -23.74 3.86 -14.15
CA ALA A 286 -24.01 5.29 -14.39
C ALA A 286 -22.72 6.14 -14.45
N ASN A 287 -21.77 5.90 -13.54
CA ASN A 287 -20.47 6.59 -13.54
C ASN A 287 -19.63 6.29 -14.80
N GLY A 288 -19.86 5.18 -15.48
CA GLY A 288 -19.20 4.84 -16.76
C GLY A 288 -19.63 5.78 -17.88
N TRP A 289 -20.91 6.11 -17.97
CA TRP A 289 -21.44 7.05 -18.95
C TRP A 289 -20.88 8.46 -18.77
N ALA A 290 -20.81 8.95 -17.50
CA ALA A 290 -20.21 10.23 -17.19
C ALA A 290 -18.70 10.27 -17.54
N THR A 291 -17.99 9.18 -17.28
CA THR A 291 -16.56 9.04 -17.63
C THR A 291 -16.33 9.09 -19.15
N LEU A 292 -17.16 8.41 -19.95
CA LEU A 292 -17.05 8.44 -21.40
C LEU A 292 -17.39 9.80 -21.99
N GLY A 293 -18.48 10.44 -21.50
CA GLY A 293 -18.87 11.77 -21.92
C GLY A 293 -17.80 12.81 -21.63
N ALA A 294 -17.24 12.82 -20.41
CA ALA A 294 -16.14 13.70 -20.05
C ALA A 294 -14.84 13.40 -20.85
N GLY A 295 -14.56 12.13 -21.11
CA GLY A 295 -13.41 11.70 -21.88
C GLY A 295 -13.49 12.11 -23.36
N ALA A 296 -14.70 12.05 -23.94
CA ALA A 296 -14.94 12.51 -25.31
C ALA A 296 -14.71 14.04 -25.47
N LEU A 297 -14.96 14.80 -24.40
CA LEU A 297 -14.67 16.26 -24.33
C LEU A 297 -13.18 16.56 -24.06
N GLY A 298 -12.37 15.54 -23.76
CA GLY A 298 -10.93 15.64 -23.56
C GLY A 298 -10.45 15.43 -22.12
N ARG A 299 -9.13 15.54 -21.94
CA ARG A 299 -8.42 15.20 -20.67
C ARG A 299 -8.77 16.10 -19.48
N ASN A 300 -9.09 17.37 -19.71
CA ASN A 300 -9.39 18.32 -18.63
C ASN A 300 -10.76 18.08 -17.97
N PRO A 301 -11.88 17.96 -18.74
CA PRO A 301 -13.16 17.59 -18.18
C PRO A 301 -13.16 16.26 -17.42
N LEU A 302 -12.45 15.24 -17.94
CA LEU A 302 -12.33 13.95 -17.27
C LEU A 302 -11.61 14.07 -15.91
N ALA A 303 -10.48 14.79 -15.88
CA ALA A 303 -9.73 14.99 -14.63
C ALA A 303 -10.52 15.82 -13.61
N MET A 304 -11.36 16.76 -14.07
CA MET A 304 -12.26 17.54 -13.20
C MET A 304 -13.41 16.68 -12.65
N LEU A 305 -13.98 15.82 -13.46
CA LEU A 305 -14.99 14.85 -13.00
C LEU A 305 -14.42 13.94 -11.89
N LYS A 306 -13.20 13.42 -12.05
CA LYS A 306 -12.53 12.61 -11.03
C LYS A 306 -12.28 13.39 -9.73
N PHE A 307 -11.90 14.66 -9.81
CA PHE A 307 -11.74 15.52 -8.64
C PHE A 307 -13.06 15.72 -7.88
N LEU A 308 -14.16 15.99 -8.58
CA LEU A 308 -15.46 16.11 -7.96
C LEU A 308 -15.90 14.81 -7.28
N HIS A 309 -15.74 13.66 -7.94
CA HIS A 309 -16.05 12.36 -7.34
C HIS A 309 -15.22 12.04 -6.09
N SER A 310 -13.94 12.44 -6.05
CA SER A 310 -13.08 12.19 -4.88
C SER A 310 -13.51 12.99 -3.64
N ARG A 311 -14.14 14.16 -3.83
CA ARG A 311 -14.64 15.00 -2.72
C ARG A 311 -16.03 14.61 -2.19
N TRP A 312 -16.82 13.91 -3.00
CA TRP A 312 -18.13 13.39 -2.58
C TRP A 312 -18.05 12.13 -1.71
N ARG A 313 -16.86 11.48 -1.66
CA ARG A 313 -16.59 10.26 -0.90
C ARG A 313 -15.70 10.46 0.33
N ALA A 314 -15.24 11.68 0.58
CA ALA A 314 -14.49 12.09 1.77
C ALA A 314 -15.43 12.81 2.77
#